data_24911c3af43bb461599665946acb655d
#
_entry.id   24911c3af43bb461599665946acb655d
#
_cell.length_a   1.000
_cell.length_b   1.000
_cell.length_c   1.000
_cell.angle_alpha   90.00
_cell.angle_beta   90.00
_cell.angle_gamma   90.00
#
_symmetry.space_group_name_H-M   'P 1'
#
loop_
_entity.id
_entity.type
_entity.pdbx_description
1 polymer ?
#
loop_
_entity_poly.entity_id
_entity_poly.type
_entity_poly.pdbx_seq_one_letter_code
_entity_poly.pdbx_strand_id
1 'polypeptide(L)'
;KDNRHGRIDRSLINMFALHELLQLCAKRRSLLAGKSCHGLAIHFGLVTDTVTCNILINLYTKCGRNDCARHVFDAMLARSIVSWNTMIAGYTQSGEDLQALKLFQRMHREGRQLTKFTLSSTICACAAKYAINECKQLHATAFKLALDSNSFVGTAILDVYAKCNMIMDACWVFEKMPDKTLVTWSSLFAGYVQNGLHEEALCLFRNAQREGVKLTEFTLSAIISACASLALKIEGTQLHAVIVKCGFHGNFFVAASLVDMYARCGQIEKSYALFAYMEQKNVVIWNAMIAGFSRHAHSWEAMILFEKMHQLGIFPNEVTYLSMLSVCSHAGLVEEGRHYFNLLMSDRTVEPNVLHYSCMVDVLGRSGKTDEAWELIHKMPFEPTASMWGSLLGSCRNHNNSGLARIAAEHLFQLEPDNGGNHVLLSNVYAASGNWENVLMARKYLKDSGAKKEIGKSWIEAKGKIHVFVVGERKHPAITDIYNKLEEIYHDVRKFAHMTKIECDLHDVHDDQKEELLKHHSEKLALAFGLISLPPNIPIIIHKNLRICGDCHSFMKVAAHITERLFIVRDANRFHHFKDGSCSCGDFW
;
A
#
# COMPACT_ATOMS: atom_id res chain seq x y z
N LYS A 1 -24.55 -29.80 69.17
CA LYS A 1 -23.13 -29.74 68.87
C LYS A 1 -22.94 -29.75 67.36
N ASP A 2 -22.60 -28.56 66.84
CA ASP A 2 -21.92 -28.25 65.60
C ASP A 2 -22.23 -28.99 64.30
N ASN A 3 -23.19 -28.43 63.59
CA ASN A 3 -23.36 -28.62 62.16
C ASN A 3 -22.87 -27.36 61.43
N ARG A 4 -21.56 -27.08 61.52
CA ARG A 4 -20.91 -25.93 60.87
C ARG A 4 -19.86 -26.31 59.82
N HIS A 5 -19.95 -27.48 59.25
CA HIS A 5 -19.05 -27.83 58.12
C HIS A 5 -19.89 -28.42 56.98
N GLY A 6 -20.13 -27.60 55.94
CA GLY A 6 -20.66 -28.09 54.68
C GLY A 6 -21.60 -27.20 53.89
N ARG A 7 -21.73 -25.93 54.21
CA ARG A 7 -22.24 -24.97 53.24
C ARG A 7 -21.06 -24.37 52.43
N ILE A 8 -20.51 -25.16 51.50
CA ILE A 8 -19.88 -24.54 50.32
C ILE A 8 -21.03 -23.74 49.72
N ASP A 9 -20.87 -22.42 49.78
CA ASP A 9 -21.95 -21.48 49.53
C ASP A 9 -22.43 -21.68 48.08
N ARG A 10 -23.68 -22.13 47.89
CA ARG A 10 -24.31 -22.29 46.56
C ARG A 10 -24.16 -21.04 45.70
N SER A 11 -23.99 -19.86 46.35
CA SER A 11 -23.72 -18.60 45.70
C SER A 11 -22.34 -18.56 45.03
N LEU A 12 -21.29 -19.12 45.66
CA LEU A 12 -19.94 -19.22 45.11
C LEU A 12 -19.87 -20.18 43.91
N ILE A 13 -20.51 -21.32 44.00
CA ILE A 13 -20.57 -22.29 42.87
C ILE A 13 -21.32 -21.69 41.69
N ASN A 14 -22.43 -20.98 41.94
CA ASN A 14 -23.18 -20.27 40.90
C ASN A 14 -22.35 -19.11 40.28
N MET A 15 -21.55 -18.41 41.07
CA MET A 15 -20.69 -17.32 40.60
C MET A 15 -19.58 -17.83 39.65
N PHE A 16 -18.88 -18.92 40.03
CA PHE A 16 -17.84 -19.50 39.16
C PHE A 16 -18.43 -20.04 37.86
N ALA A 17 -19.53 -20.75 37.89
CA ALA A 17 -20.21 -21.25 36.70
C ALA A 17 -20.65 -20.09 35.77
N LEU A 18 -21.17 -18.99 36.34
CA LEU A 18 -21.54 -17.80 35.57
C LEU A 18 -20.34 -17.11 34.95
N HIS A 19 -19.20 -17.00 35.64
CA HIS A 19 -17.97 -16.44 35.09
C HIS A 19 -17.47 -17.27 33.92
N GLU A 20 -17.44 -18.59 34.00
CA GLU A 20 -17.07 -19.48 32.90
C GLU A 20 -18.00 -19.34 31.70
N LEU A 21 -19.31 -19.27 31.92
CA LEU A 21 -20.29 -19.05 30.85
C LEU A 21 -20.09 -17.68 30.19
N LEU A 22 -19.89 -16.62 30.94
CA LEU A 22 -19.62 -15.28 30.41
C LEU A 22 -18.31 -15.26 29.60
N GLN A 23 -17.25 -15.92 30.08
CA GLN A 23 -15.99 -16.01 29.35
C GLN A 23 -16.14 -16.83 28.05
N LEU A 24 -16.92 -17.91 28.09
CA LEU A 24 -17.24 -18.70 26.89
C LEU A 24 -18.04 -17.87 25.87
N CYS A 25 -19.04 -17.12 26.33
CA CYS A 25 -19.80 -16.20 25.48
C CYS A 25 -18.89 -15.14 24.84
N ALA A 26 -17.95 -14.58 25.61
CA ALA A 26 -16.96 -13.63 25.12
C ALA A 26 -16.05 -14.28 24.05
N LYS A 27 -15.57 -15.51 24.29
CA LYS A 27 -14.73 -16.25 23.34
C LYS A 27 -15.47 -16.56 22.04
N ARG A 28 -16.76 -16.93 22.13
CA ARG A 28 -17.62 -17.23 20.97
C ARG A 28 -18.27 -16.01 20.34
N ARG A 29 -18.06 -14.83 20.91
CA ARG A 29 -18.72 -13.57 20.51
C ARG A 29 -20.25 -13.68 20.45
N SER A 30 -20.84 -14.43 21.37
CA SER A 30 -22.29 -14.69 21.43
C SER A 30 -22.98 -13.61 22.28
N LEU A 31 -23.43 -12.54 21.64
CA LEU A 31 -24.08 -11.41 22.31
C LEU A 31 -25.37 -11.81 23.03
N LEU A 32 -26.22 -12.62 22.38
CA LEU A 32 -27.54 -13.02 22.95
C LEU A 32 -27.38 -13.85 24.23
N ALA A 33 -26.55 -14.89 24.19
CA ALA A 33 -26.24 -15.70 25.38
C ALA A 33 -25.56 -14.82 26.46
N GLY A 34 -24.66 -13.92 26.06
CA GLY A 34 -24.01 -12.99 26.96
C GLY A 34 -24.97 -12.05 27.69
N LYS A 35 -25.99 -11.54 27.00
CA LYS A 35 -27.06 -10.73 27.62
C LYS A 35 -27.89 -11.54 28.61
N SER A 36 -28.20 -12.79 28.29
CA SER A 36 -28.92 -13.69 29.23
C SER A 36 -28.11 -13.93 30.50
N CYS A 37 -26.80 -14.19 30.35
CA CYS A 37 -25.90 -14.31 31.50
C CYS A 37 -25.78 -13.02 32.32
N HIS A 38 -25.79 -11.86 31.66
CA HIS A 38 -25.81 -10.56 32.36
C HIS A 38 -27.09 -10.38 33.15
N GLY A 39 -28.27 -10.78 32.61
CA GLY A 39 -29.54 -10.80 33.35
C GLY A 39 -29.47 -11.68 34.61
N LEU A 40 -28.83 -12.83 34.51
CA LEU A 40 -28.58 -13.70 35.67
C LEU A 40 -27.64 -13.05 36.68
N ALA A 41 -26.58 -12.35 36.22
CA ALA A 41 -25.67 -11.60 37.10
C ALA A 41 -26.43 -10.52 37.89
N ILE A 42 -27.36 -9.82 37.24
CA ILE A 42 -28.25 -8.83 37.90
C ILE A 42 -29.15 -9.53 38.94
N HIS A 43 -29.81 -10.62 38.55
CA HIS A 43 -30.72 -11.34 39.41
C HIS A 43 -30.04 -11.87 40.69
N PHE A 44 -28.77 -12.31 40.56
CA PHE A 44 -27.98 -12.79 41.69
C PHE A 44 -27.23 -11.69 42.44
N GLY A 45 -27.39 -10.40 42.06
CA GLY A 45 -26.72 -9.29 42.69
C GLY A 45 -25.20 -9.21 42.43
N LEU A 46 -24.69 -10.00 41.47
CA LEU A 46 -23.26 -10.11 41.15
C LEU A 46 -22.70 -8.93 40.35
N VAL A 47 -23.54 -7.99 39.89
CA VAL A 47 -23.12 -6.78 39.17
C VAL A 47 -22.42 -5.75 40.08
N THR A 48 -22.37 -5.98 41.38
CA THR A 48 -21.56 -5.20 42.33
C THR A 48 -20.12 -5.74 42.45
N ASP A 49 -19.91 -7.01 42.03
CA ASP A 49 -18.59 -7.62 42.04
C ASP A 49 -17.72 -7.11 40.88
N THR A 50 -16.53 -6.61 41.20
CA THR A 50 -15.58 -6.05 40.24
C THR A 50 -15.12 -7.07 39.18
N VAL A 51 -14.99 -8.35 39.55
CA VAL A 51 -14.55 -9.40 38.61
C VAL A 51 -15.64 -9.70 37.60
N THR A 52 -16.88 -9.83 38.05
CA THR A 52 -18.06 -10.03 37.20
C THR A 52 -18.21 -8.86 36.22
N CYS A 53 -18.08 -7.61 36.69
CA CYS A 53 -18.14 -6.44 35.83
C CYS A 53 -17.02 -6.42 34.77
N ASN A 54 -15.80 -6.79 35.13
CA ASN A 54 -14.68 -6.86 34.18
C ASN A 54 -14.91 -7.93 33.10
N ILE A 55 -15.49 -9.08 33.45
CA ILE A 55 -15.85 -10.12 32.47
C ILE A 55 -16.98 -9.63 31.55
N LEU A 56 -17.98 -8.92 32.09
CA LEU A 56 -19.07 -8.31 31.30
C LEU A 56 -18.53 -7.24 30.34
N ILE A 57 -17.63 -6.36 30.78
CA ILE A 57 -16.98 -5.37 29.92
C ILE A 57 -16.26 -6.07 28.77
N ASN A 58 -15.44 -7.10 29.08
CA ASN A 58 -14.73 -7.88 28.06
C ASN A 58 -15.68 -8.61 27.09
N LEU A 59 -16.80 -9.15 27.59
CA LEU A 59 -17.83 -9.77 26.76
C LEU A 59 -18.39 -8.78 25.74
N TYR A 60 -18.88 -7.63 26.23
CA TYR A 60 -19.52 -6.62 25.38
C TYR A 60 -18.54 -6.02 24.37
N THR A 61 -17.30 -5.73 24.77
CA THR A 61 -16.26 -5.23 23.85
C THR A 61 -15.94 -6.23 22.76
N LYS A 62 -15.80 -7.54 23.10
CA LYS A 62 -15.59 -8.60 22.10
C LYS A 62 -16.78 -8.82 21.16
N CYS A 63 -17.99 -8.48 21.59
CA CYS A 63 -19.20 -8.52 20.77
C CYS A 63 -19.44 -7.20 20.00
N GLY A 64 -18.50 -6.23 20.02
CA GLY A 64 -18.62 -4.95 19.34
C GLY A 64 -19.68 -4.00 19.95
N ARG A 65 -20.06 -4.22 21.21
CA ARG A 65 -21.06 -3.40 21.92
C ARG A 65 -20.39 -2.56 23.02
N ASN A 66 -19.54 -1.62 22.58
CA ASN A 66 -18.83 -0.74 23.51
C ASN A 66 -19.73 0.19 24.30
N ASP A 67 -20.92 0.53 23.77
CA ASP A 67 -21.99 1.21 24.47
C ASP A 67 -22.41 0.47 25.75
N CYS A 68 -22.71 -0.83 25.63
CA CYS A 68 -23.07 -1.68 26.77
C CYS A 68 -21.88 -1.85 27.74
N ALA A 69 -20.66 -2.07 27.22
CA ALA A 69 -19.46 -2.18 28.04
C ALA A 69 -19.23 -0.90 28.86
N ARG A 70 -19.44 0.28 28.24
CA ARG A 70 -19.32 1.57 28.89
C ARG A 70 -20.36 1.76 29.99
N HIS A 71 -21.60 1.38 29.78
CA HIS A 71 -22.64 1.44 30.81
C HIS A 71 -22.26 0.58 32.04
N VAL A 72 -21.77 -0.65 31.81
CA VAL A 72 -21.28 -1.50 32.92
C VAL A 72 -20.14 -0.81 33.66
N PHE A 73 -19.15 -0.29 32.92
CA PHE A 73 -18.00 0.40 33.50
C PHE A 73 -18.40 1.61 34.33
N ASP A 74 -19.33 2.44 33.84
CA ASP A 74 -19.76 3.66 34.53
C ASP A 74 -20.64 3.35 35.74
N ALA A 75 -21.41 2.24 35.74
CA ALA A 75 -22.22 1.77 36.86
C ALA A 75 -21.38 1.14 38.01
N MET A 76 -20.09 0.81 37.78
CA MET A 76 -19.24 0.22 38.82
C MET A 76 -19.03 1.19 39.98
N LEU A 77 -19.28 0.74 41.22
CA LEU A 77 -19.00 1.50 42.44
C LEU A 77 -17.51 1.69 42.67
N ALA A 78 -16.74 0.62 42.43
CA ALA A 78 -15.28 0.64 42.53
C ALA A 78 -14.64 0.08 41.25
N ARG A 79 -13.74 0.86 40.64
CA ARG A 79 -13.02 0.49 39.41
C ARG A 79 -11.59 0.09 39.75
N SER A 80 -11.23 -1.16 39.46
CA SER A 80 -9.85 -1.65 39.59
C SER A 80 -9.02 -1.21 38.37
N ILE A 81 -7.71 -1.33 38.46
CA ILE A 81 -6.79 -1.13 37.31
C ILE A 81 -7.20 -2.03 36.12
N VAL A 82 -7.65 -3.26 36.42
CA VAL A 82 -8.13 -4.18 35.39
C VAL A 82 -9.37 -3.65 34.67
N SER A 83 -10.32 -3.02 35.38
CA SER A 83 -11.52 -2.41 34.79
C SER A 83 -11.16 -1.34 33.76
N TRP A 84 -10.24 -0.44 34.13
CA TRP A 84 -9.75 0.60 33.25
C TRP A 84 -9.04 0.01 32.03
N ASN A 85 -8.11 -0.91 32.24
CA ASN A 85 -7.35 -1.54 31.16
C ASN A 85 -8.26 -2.31 30.19
N THR A 86 -9.24 -3.06 30.70
CA THR A 86 -10.19 -3.81 29.87
C THR A 86 -11.02 -2.87 28.99
N MET A 87 -11.47 -1.74 29.52
CA MET A 87 -12.26 -0.79 28.77
C MET A 87 -11.42 -0.02 27.72
N ILE A 88 -10.19 0.40 28.09
CA ILE A 88 -9.26 1.05 27.15
C ILE A 88 -8.92 0.09 26.01
N ALA A 89 -8.53 -1.16 26.33
CA ALA A 89 -8.23 -2.19 25.33
C ALA A 89 -9.44 -2.49 24.43
N GLY A 90 -10.64 -2.52 25.00
CA GLY A 90 -11.89 -2.72 24.25
C GLY A 90 -12.12 -1.63 23.21
N TYR A 91 -11.99 -0.37 23.57
CA TYR A 91 -12.08 0.76 22.63
C TYR A 91 -11.00 0.68 21.54
N THR A 92 -9.74 0.39 21.89
CA THR A 92 -8.65 0.26 20.91
C THR A 92 -8.90 -0.90 19.93
N GLN A 93 -9.38 -2.06 20.42
CA GLN A 93 -9.67 -3.22 19.56
C GLN A 93 -10.86 -3.01 18.61
N SER A 94 -11.79 -2.13 18.95
CA SER A 94 -12.94 -1.78 18.10
C SER A 94 -12.70 -0.54 17.22
N GLY A 95 -11.50 0.05 17.25
CA GLY A 95 -11.16 1.25 16.47
C GLY A 95 -11.72 2.57 17.04
N GLU A 96 -12.28 2.55 18.26
CA GLU A 96 -12.74 3.75 18.96
C GLU A 96 -11.60 4.45 19.72
N ASP A 97 -10.48 4.70 19.02
CA ASP A 97 -9.21 5.15 19.58
C ASP A 97 -9.31 6.47 20.36
N LEU A 98 -10.12 7.41 19.89
CA LEU A 98 -10.35 8.66 20.61
C LEU A 98 -11.00 8.44 21.98
N GLN A 99 -11.90 7.46 22.10
CA GLN A 99 -12.52 7.11 23.37
C GLN A 99 -11.50 6.44 24.30
N ALA A 100 -10.62 5.58 23.73
CA ALA A 100 -9.52 4.98 24.49
C ALA A 100 -8.60 6.05 25.07
N LEU A 101 -8.17 7.04 24.26
CA LEU A 101 -7.31 8.14 24.71
C LEU A 101 -7.99 9.03 25.77
N LYS A 102 -9.27 9.37 25.58
CA LYS A 102 -10.05 10.13 26.58
C LYS A 102 -10.16 9.38 27.91
N LEU A 103 -10.40 8.06 27.83
CA LEU A 103 -10.51 7.24 29.04
C LEU A 103 -9.17 7.10 29.77
N PHE A 104 -8.06 6.97 29.02
CA PHE A 104 -6.72 7.02 29.58
C PHE A 104 -6.43 8.34 30.28
N GLN A 105 -6.75 9.48 29.68
CA GLN A 105 -6.57 10.80 30.30
C GLN A 105 -7.37 10.94 31.60
N ARG A 106 -8.60 10.37 31.65
CA ARG A 106 -9.39 10.32 32.87
C ARG A 106 -8.71 9.45 33.94
N MET A 107 -8.28 8.23 33.58
CA MET A 107 -7.55 7.31 34.47
C MET A 107 -6.31 7.99 35.08
N HIS A 108 -5.55 8.71 34.26
CA HIS A 108 -4.33 9.40 34.68
C HIS A 108 -4.63 10.58 35.63
N ARG A 109 -5.68 11.37 35.33
CA ARG A 109 -6.12 12.47 36.21
C ARG A 109 -6.65 11.97 37.57
N GLU A 110 -7.25 10.79 37.60
CA GLU A 110 -7.66 10.14 38.86
C GLU A 110 -6.48 9.54 39.64
N GLY A 111 -5.25 9.73 39.20
CA GLY A 111 -4.03 9.25 39.88
C GLY A 111 -3.91 7.72 39.92
N ARG A 112 -4.54 7.01 38.99
CA ARG A 112 -4.48 5.54 38.94
C ARG A 112 -3.13 5.08 38.43
N GLN A 113 -2.62 4.00 39.02
CA GLN A 113 -1.34 3.40 38.62
C GLN A 113 -1.37 2.92 37.16
N LEU A 114 -0.39 3.33 36.37
CA LEU A 114 -0.23 2.87 34.99
C LEU A 114 0.54 1.55 34.96
N THR A 115 0.07 0.61 34.14
CA THR A 115 0.70 -0.69 33.95
C THR A 115 1.17 -0.86 32.52
N LYS A 116 1.97 -1.89 32.25
CA LYS A 116 2.34 -2.27 30.87
C LYS A 116 1.14 -2.44 29.95
N PHE A 117 0.03 -2.97 30.44
CA PHE A 117 -1.20 -3.14 29.67
C PHE A 117 -1.91 -1.82 29.38
N THR A 118 -1.94 -0.90 30.35
CA THR A 118 -2.47 0.46 30.15
C THR A 118 -1.69 1.16 29.04
N LEU A 119 -0.35 1.19 29.17
CA LEU A 119 0.52 1.87 28.21
C LEU A 119 0.46 1.24 26.83
N SER A 120 0.59 -0.09 26.71
CA SER A 120 0.55 -0.74 25.39
C SER A 120 -0.77 -0.49 24.65
N SER A 121 -1.94 -0.62 25.32
CA SER A 121 -3.24 -0.37 24.69
C SER A 121 -3.41 1.09 24.27
N THR A 122 -2.98 2.04 25.13
CA THR A 122 -3.08 3.48 24.80
C THR A 122 -2.14 3.86 23.66
N ILE A 123 -0.92 3.31 23.63
CA ILE A 123 0.05 3.54 22.54
C ILE A 123 -0.49 2.95 21.22
N CYS A 124 -1.12 1.77 21.27
CA CYS A 124 -1.78 1.21 20.07
C CYS A 124 -2.88 2.14 19.52
N ALA A 125 -3.65 2.80 20.39
CA ALA A 125 -4.64 3.81 19.97
C ALA A 125 -3.96 5.03 19.31
N CYS A 126 -2.76 5.43 19.75
CA CYS A 126 -1.98 6.48 19.08
C CYS A 126 -1.54 6.05 17.67
N ALA A 127 -1.16 4.77 17.48
CA ALA A 127 -0.76 4.24 16.18
C ALA A 127 -1.86 4.36 15.12
N ALA A 128 -3.09 4.05 15.50
CA ALA A 128 -4.25 4.13 14.61
C ALA A 128 -4.62 5.57 14.19
N LYS A 129 -4.22 6.56 14.98
CA LYS A 129 -4.48 8.00 14.72
C LYS A 129 -3.25 8.78 14.25
N TYR A 130 -2.13 8.11 14.07
CA TYR A 130 -0.84 8.77 13.76
C TYR A 130 -0.47 9.88 14.78
N ALA A 131 -0.89 9.69 16.04
CA ALA A 131 -0.76 10.67 17.14
C ALA A 131 0.65 10.60 17.74
N ILE A 132 1.63 11.12 17.02
CA ILE A 132 3.05 11.00 17.39
C ILE A 132 3.41 11.75 18.67
N ASN A 133 2.82 12.92 18.91
CA ASN A 133 3.12 13.72 20.09
C ASN A 133 2.65 13.02 21.37
N GLU A 134 1.46 12.46 21.36
CA GLU A 134 0.90 11.65 22.45
C GLU A 134 1.76 10.41 22.70
N CYS A 135 2.20 9.75 21.61
CA CYS A 135 3.10 8.61 21.71
C CYS A 135 4.44 8.98 22.38
N LYS A 136 5.05 10.09 22.01
CA LYS A 136 6.29 10.57 22.64
C LYS A 136 6.12 10.84 24.15
N GLN A 137 4.98 11.40 24.56
CA GLN A 137 4.65 11.60 25.97
C GLN A 137 4.48 10.27 26.72
N LEU A 138 3.80 9.29 26.07
CA LEU A 138 3.61 7.95 26.63
C LEU A 138 4.94 7.19 26.69
N HIS A 139 5.82 7.33 25.70
CA HIS A 139 7.17 6.77 25.70
C HIS A 139 8.02 7.34 26.86
N ALA A 140 8.00 8.66 27.05
CA ALA A 140 8.67 9.28 28.19
C ALA A 140 8.09 8.80 29.54
N THR A 141 6.78 8.55 29.60
CA THR A 141 6.13 7.98 30.78
C THR A 141 6.54 6.53 30.99
N ALA A 142 6.60 5.72 29.93
CA ALA A 142 7.08 4.35 29.98
C ALA A 142 8.52 4.28 30.50
N PHE A 143 9.39 5.18 30.02
CA PHE A 143 10.78 5.29 30.47
C PHE A 143 10.88 5.62 31.96
N LYS A 144 10.11 6.61 32.45
CA LYS A 144 10.07 6.97 33.88
C LYS A 144 9.60 5.82 34.77
N LEU A 145 8.77 4.94 34.27
CA LEU A 145 8.23 3.77 34.98
C LEU A 145 9.08 2.51 34.76
N ALA A 146 10.20 2.59 34.03
CA ALA A 146 11.06 1.46 33.63
C ALA A 146 10.26 0.36 32.87
N LEU A 147 9.30 0.75 32.07
CA LEU A 147 8.46 -0.12 31.25
C LEU A 147 8.76 -0.03 29.75
N ASP A 148 9.64 0.86 29.33
CA ASP A 148 10.04 1.08 27.93
C ASP A 148 10.71 -0.15 27.30
N SER A 149 11.49 -0.90 28.08
CA SER A 149 12.12 -2.16 27.68
C SER A 149 11.19 -3.39 27.75
N ASN A 150 9.96 -3.23 28.27
CA ASN A 150 8.99 -4.31 28.27
C ASN A 150 8.52 -4.65 26.84
N SER A 151 8.52 -5.93 26.44
CA SER A 151 8.22 -6.37 25.08
C SER A 151 6.88 -5.88 24.54
N PHE A 152 5.82 -5.79 25.37
CA PHE A 152 4.51 -5.29 24.93
C PHE A 152 4.53 -3.79 24.68
N VAL A 153 5.12 -3.03 25.61
CA VAL A 153 5.19 -1.56 25.52
C VAL A 153 6.15 -1.15 24.42
N GLY A 154 7.35 -1.74 24.38
CA GLY A 154 8.35 -1.47 23.34
C GLY A 154 7.86 -1.79 21.94
N THR A 155 7.15 -2.92 21.74
CA THR A 155 6.56 -3.26 20.45
C THR A 155 5.48 -2.24 20.03
N ALA A 156 4.63 -1.78 20.95
CA ALA A 156 3.63 -0.76 20.65
C ALA A 156 4.27 0.59 20.28
N ILE A 157 5.32 1.02 21.00
CA ILE A 157 6.08 2.24 20.69
C ILE A 157 6.72 2.15 19.30
N LEU A 158 7.40 1.02 19.01
CA LEU A 158 8.00 0.73 17.71
C LEU A 158 6.99 0.85 16.58
N ASP A 159 5.80 0.24 16.73
CA ASP A 159 4.73 0.27 15.72
C ASP A 159 4.25 1.70 15.43
N VAL A 160 4.07 2.54 16.47
CA VAL A 160 3.70 3.95 16.28
C VAL A 160 4.78 4.72 15.55
N TYR A 161 6.04 4.61 15.98
CA TYR A 161 7.13 5.31 15.30
C TYR A 161 7.24 4.91 13.83
N ALA A 162 7.14 3.61 13.53
CA ALA A 162 7.16 3.11 12.17
C ALA A 162 6.00 3.67 11.33
N LYS A 163 4.77 3.67 11.85
CA LYS A 163 3.59 4.23 11.16
C LYS A 163 3.65 5.74 10.96
N CYS A 164 4.35 6.45 11.83
CA CYS A 164 4.55 7.90 11.71
C CYS A 164 5.81 8.28 10.90
N ASN A 165 6.34 7.41 10.06
CA ASN A 165 7.55 7.60 9.25
C ASN A 165 8.82 7.89 10.06
N MET A 166 8.87 7.53 11.34
CA MET A 166 10.02 7.68 12.23
C MET A 166 10.76 6.35 12.39
N ILE A 167 11.16 5.74 11.28
CA ILE A 167 11.72 4.37 11.29
C ILE A 167 13.03 4.27 12.07
N MET A 168 13.85 5.33 12.10
CA MET A 168 15.10 5.34 12.86
C MET A 168 14.84 5.25 14.37
N ASP A 169 13.81 5.95 14.87
CA ASP A 169 13.39 5.86 16.27
C ASP A 169 12.80 4.48 16.58
N ALA A 170 12.06 3.88 15.65
CA ALA A 170 11.57 2.52 15.78
C ALA A 170 12.73 1.50 15.89
N CYS A 171 13.78 1.64 15.08
CA CYS A 171 14.99 0.83 15.14
C CYS A 171 15.71 1.01 16.48
N TRP A 172 15.85 2.25 16.95
CA TRP A 172 16.47 2.52 18.23
C TRP A 172 15.73 1.83 19.39
N VAL A 173 14.39 1.88 19.41
CA VAL A 173 13.56 1.15 20.38
C VAL A 173 13.81 -0.35 20.27
N PHE A 174 13.81 -0.90 19.05
CA PHE A 174 14.06 -2.32 18.80
C PHE A 174 15.42 -2.78 19.34
N GLU A 175 16.49 -2.01 19.12
CA GLU A 175 17.83 -2.32 19.59
C GLU A 175 17.93 -2.32 21.12
N LYS A 176 17.22 -1.41 21.78
CA LYS A 176 17.19 -1.29 23.25
C LYS A 176 16.37 -2.37 23.95
N MET A 177 15.48 -3.06 23.22
CA MET A 177 14.68 -4.14 23.81
C MET A 177 15.56 -5.37 24.11
N PRO A 178 15.60 -5.87 25.37
CA PRO A 178 16.35 -7.08 25.72
C PRO A 178 15.73 -8.32 25.09
N ASP A 179 14.38 -8.40 25.11
CA ASP A 179 13.62 -9.53 24.58
C ASP A 179 12.83 -9.13 23.34
N LYS A 180 13.25 -9.65 22.18
CA LYS A 180 12.59 -9.41 20.89
C LYS A 180 11.66 -10.56 20.58
N THR A 181 10.35 -10.34 20.70
CA THR A 181 9.32 -11.34 20.35
C THR A 181 9.13 -11.44 18.84
N LEU A 182 8.45 -12.51 18.39
CA LEU A 182 8.06 -12.64 16.97
C LEU A 182 7.19 -11.46 16.50
N VAL A 183 6.37 -10.91 17.39
CA VAL A 183 5.55 -9.72 17.08
C VAL A 183 6.44 -8.50 16.89
N THR A 184 7.46 -8.31 17.75
CA THR A 184 8.42 -7.19 17.63
C THR A 184 9.14 -7.23 16.28
N TRP A 185 9.65 -8.40 15.89
CA TRP A 185 10.29 -8.59 14.59
C TRP A 185 9.31 -8.29 13.44
N SER A 186 8.09 -8.86 13.50
CA SER A 186 7.08 -8.65 12.45
C SER A 186 6.68 -7.18 12.32
N SER A 187 6.54 -6.45 13.43
CA SER A 187 6.24 -5.01 13.43
C SER A 187 7.36 -4.20 12.79
N LEU A 188 8.63 -4.53 13.06
CA LEU A 188 9.76 -3.84 12.45
C LEU A 188 9.84 -4.10 10.94
N PHE A 189 9.65 -5.35 10.48
CA PHE A 189 9.58 -5.68 9.06
C PHE A 189 8.47 -4.91 8.35
N ALA A 190 7.26 -4.91 8.93
CA ALA A 190 6.14 -4.15 8.40
C ALA A 190 6.45 -2.65 8.36
N GLY A 191 7.11 -2.13 9.39
CA GLY A 191 7.55 -0.75 9.46
C GLY A 191 8.50 -0.35 8.34
N TYR A 192 9.54 -1.13 8.07
CA TYR A 192 10.45 -0.90 6.95
C TYR A 192 9.72 -0.89 5.62
N VAL A 193 8.84 -1.88 5.37
CA VAL A 193 8.09 -1.99 4.12
C VAL A 193 7.11 -0.82 3.93
N GLN A 194 6.38 -0.42 4.98
CA GLN A 194 5.45 0.72 4.95
C GLN A 194 6.16 2.05 4.70
N ASN A 195 7.40 2.20 5.15
CA ASN A 195 8.22 3.39 4.90
C ASN A 195 8.99 3.34 3.56
N GLY A 196 8.74 2.33 2.71
CA GLY A 196 9.39 2.20 1.42
C GLY A 196 10.86 1.74 1.46
N LEU A 197 11.36 1.36 2.65
CA LEU A 197 12.73 0.90 2.89
C LEU A 197 12.83 -0.61 2.65
N HIS A 198 12.59 -1.01 1.41
CA HIS A 198 12.46 -2.42 1.04
C HIS A 198 13.79 -3.17 1.05
N GLU A 199 14.89 -2.52 0.67
CA GLU A 199 16.23 -3.11 0.68
C GLU A 199 16.68 -3.37 2.12
N GLU A 200 16.44 -2.43 3.02
CA GLU A 200 16.73 -2.54 4.45
C GLU A 200 15.89 -3.66 5.09
N ALA A 201 14.61 -3.79 4.71
CA ALA A 201 13.76 -4.90 5.15
C ALA A 201 14.37 -6.27 4.75
N LEU A 202 14.89 -6.40 3.53
CA LEU A 202 15.56 -7.63 3.08
C LEU A 202 16.90 -7.87 3.81
N CYS A 203 17.67 -6.83 4.08
CA CYS A 203 18.89 -6.93 4.89
C CYS A 203 18.57 -7.40 6.31
N LEU A 204 17.57 -6.80 6.94
CA LEU A 204 17.09 -7.20 8.26
C LEU A 204 16.62 -8.65 8.29
N PHE A 205 15.92 -9.09 7.25
CA PHE A 205 15.45 -10.47 7.12
C PHE A 205 16.60 -11.48 7.06
N ARG A 206 17.65 -11.20 6.28
CA ARG A 206 18.85 -12.05 6.23
C ARG A 206 19.52 -12.15 7.60
N ASN A 207 19.58 -11.06 8.36
CA ASN A 207 20.13 -11.05 9.71
C ASN A 207 19.26 -11.87 10.67
N ALA A 208 17.94 -11.67 10.66
CA ALA A 208 16.99 -12.43 11.47
C ALA A 208 17.09 -13.95 11.20
N GLN A 209 17.26 -14.36 9.93
CA GLN A 209 17.48 -15.77 9.58
C GLN A 209 18.77 -16.32 10.16
N ARG A 210 19.86 -15.54 10.18
CA ARG A 210 21.15 -15.95 10.79
C ARG A 210 21.04 -16.10 12.31
N GLU A 211 20.22 -15.28 12.96
CA GLU A 211 19.90 -15.38 14.38
C GLU A 211 18.90 -16.48 14.73
N GLY A 212 18.40 -17.22 13.74
CA GLY A 212 17.46 -18.33 13.92
C GLY A 212 16.05 -17.87 14.29
N VAL A 213 15.66 -16.63 13.97
CA VAL A 213 14.32 -16.10 14.24
C VAL A 213 13.28 -16.90 13.45
N LYS A 214 12.26 -17.39 14.14
CA LYS A 214 11.17 -18.14 13.50
C LYS A 214 10.34 -17.24 12.59
N LEU A 215 10.05 -17.75 11.40
CA LEU A 215 9.20 -17.04 10.44
C LEU A 215 7.73 -17.12 10.84
N THR A 216 7.04 -16.02 10.67
CA THR A 216 5.58 -15.91 10.83
C THR A 216 4.95 -15.54 9.50
N GLU A 217 3.65 -15.77 9.36
CA GLU A 217 2.89 -15.31 8.18
C GLU A 217 3.03 -13.81 7.94
N PHE A 218 3.09 -13.00 9.00
CA PHE A 218 3.24 -11.54 8.91
C PHE A 218 4.64 -11.15 8.41
N THR A 219 5.69 -11.79 8.95
CA THR A 219 7.07 -11.58 8.47
C THR A 219 7.19 -11.97 7.00
N LEU A 220 6.70 -13.15 6.62
CA LEU A 220 6.74 -13.62 5.25
C LEU A 220 5.98 -12.68 4.31
N SER A 221 4.77 -12.26 4.66
CA SER A 221 3.98 -11.31 3.86
C SER A 221 4.71 -9.97 3.67
N ALA A 222 5.33 -9.43 4.72
CA ALA A 222 6.11 -8.19 4.63
C ALA A 222 7.31 -8.33 3.68
N ILE A 223 8.08 -9.40 3.80
CA ILE A 223 9.26 -9.62 2.96
C ILE A 223 8.88 -9.93 1.50
N ILE A 224 7.79 -10.69 1.26
CA ILE A 224 7.25 -10.89 -0.09
C ILE A 224 6.85 -9.53 -0.69
N SER A 225 6.21 -8.65 0.10
CA SER A 225 5.82 -7.32 -0.35
C SER A 225 7.04 -6.44 -0.68
N ALA A 226 8.13 -6.57 0.07
CA ALA A 226 9.41 -5.91 -0.26
C ALA A 226 9.97 -6.42 -1.60
N CYS A 227 9.99 -7.74 -1.82
CA CYS A 227 10.39 -8.32 -3.11
C CYS A 227 9.49 -7.82 -4.26
N ALA A 228 8.18 -7.73 -4.02
CA ALA A 228 7.21 -7.22 -5.00
C ALA A 228 7.48 -5.76 -5.38
N SER A 229 7.78 -4.91 -4.40
CA SER A 229 8.06 -3.49 -4.61
C SER A 229 9.35 -3.25 -5.39
N LEU A 230 10.39 -4.00 -5.08
CA LEU A 230 11.68 -3.97 -5.77
C LEU A 230 11.69 -4.78 -7.08
N ALA A 231 10.60 -5.51 -7.37
CA ALA A 231 10.48 -6.42 -8.50
C ALA A 231 11.56 -7.52 -8.54
N LEU A 232 11.99 -8.01 -7.38
CA LEU A 232 13.02 -9.02 -7.22
C LEU A 232 12.44 -10.42 -7.45
N LYS A 233 12.43 -10.84 -8.72
CA LYS A 233 11.84 -12.11 -9.16
C LYS A 233 12.54 -13.33 -8.55
N ILE A 234 13.88 -13.34 -8.53
CA ILE A 234 14.67 -14.49 -8.06
C ILE A 234 14.44 -14.68 -6.57
N GLU A 235 14.64 -13.64 -5.76
CA GLU A 235 14.46 -13.66 -4.32
C GLU A 235 13.00 -14.01 -3.95
N GLY A 236 12.02 -13.45 -4.66
CA GLY A 236 10.62 -13.77 -4.47
C GLY A 236 10.30 -15.24 -4.75
N THR A 237 10.91 -15.83 -5.79
CA THR A 237 10.74 -17.26 -6.10
C THR A 237 11.42 -18.15 -5.06
N GLN A 238 12.61 -17.79 -4.58
CA GLN A 238 13.28 -18.49 -3.49
C GLN A 238 12.47 -18.46 -2.20
N LEU A 239 11.91 -17.28 -1.87
CA LEU A 239 11.05 -17.11 -0.70
C LEU A 239 9.77 -17.94 -0.82
N HIS A 240 9.17 -18.03 -2.02
CA HIS A 240 8.03 -18.93 -2.27
C HIS A 240 8.39 -20.40 -1.97
N ALA A 241 9.57 -20.87 -2.37
CA ALA A 241 10.01 -22.21 -2.03
C ALA A 241 10.18 -22.44 -0.51
N VAL A 242 10.66 -21.43 0.22
CA VAL A 242 10.71 -21.44 1.70
C VAL A 242 9.30 -21.54 2.30
N ILE A 243 8.35 -20.75 1.79
CA ILE A 243 6.95 -20.73 2.24
C ILE A 243 6.31 -22.13 2.10
N VAL A 244 6.54 -22.78 0.96
CA VAL A 244 6.02 -24.15 0.74
C VAL A 244 6.65 -25.13 1.72
N LYS A 245 7.97 -25.07 1.93
CA LYS A 245 8.68 -25.94 2.90
C LYS A 245 8.23 -25.73 4.34
N CYS A 246 7.91 -24.50 4.72
CA CYS A 246 7.45 -24.15 6.06
C CYS A 246 5.93 -24.36 6.28
N GLY A 247 5.19 -24.79 5.25
CA GLY A 247 3.76 -25.09 5.36
C GLY A 247 2.84 -23.85 5.38
N PHE A 248 3.33 -22.67 4.98
CA PHE A 248 2.53 -21.43 4.94
C PHE A 248 1.77 -21.22 3.62
N HIS A 249 1.84 -22.16 2.68
CA HIS A 249 1.21 -22.02 1.35
C HIS A 249 -0.34 -21.89 1.41
N GLY A 250 -0.98 -22.41 2.46
CA GLY A 250 -2.43 -22.28 2.70
C GLY A 250 -2.85 -21.02 3.47
N ASN A 251 -1.90 -20.19 3.91
CA ASN A 251 -2.23 -18.97 4.63
C ASN A 251 -2.66 -17.85 3.67
N PHE A 252 -3.84 -17.27 3.89
CA PHE A 252 -4.43 -16.26 3.01
C PHE A 252 -3.58 -14.99 2.84
N PHE A 253 -2.93 -14.51 3.91
CA PHE A 253 -2.08 -13.31 3.84
C PHE A 253 -0.84 -13.55 2.99
N VAL A 254 -0.18 -14.69 3.22
CA VAL A 254 1.01 -15.10 2.46
C VAL A 254 0.66 -15.33 0.99
N ALA A 255 -0.45 -16.00 0.73
CA ALA A 255 -0.91 -16.28 -0.63
C ALA A 255 -1.26 -15.00 -1.40
N ALA A 256 -1.98 -14.05 -0.78
CA ALA A 256 -2.27 -12.76 -1.40
C ALA A 256 -0.99 -11.98 -1.74
N SER A 257 -0.01 -11.99 -0.81
CA SER A 257 1.29 -11.36 -1.05
C SER A 257 2.06 -12.02 -2.19
N LEU A 258 2.02 -13.36 -2.32
CA LEU A 258 2.65 -14.09 -3.44
C LEU A 258 1.98 -13.78 -4.77
N VAL A 259 0.64 -13.71 -4.82
CA VAL A 259 -0.10 -13.31 -6.04
C VAL A 259 0.32 -11.91 -6.47
N ASP A 260 0.35 -10.93 -5.56
CA ASP A 260 0.80 -9.56 -5.85
C ASP A 260 2.28 -9.53 -6.26
N MET A 261 3.15 -10.30 -5.60
CA MET A 261 4.58 -10.36 -5.91
C MET A 261 4.83 -10.88 -7.33
N TYR A 262 4.21 -11.98 -7.73
CA TYR A 262 4.36 -12.49 -9.10
C TYR A 262 3.83 -11.51 -10.14
N ALA A 263 2.68 -10.87 -9.88
CA ALA A 263 2.14 -9.84 -10.76
C ALA A 263 3.11 -8.64 -10.87
N ARG A 264 3.65 -8.14 -9.76
CA ARG A 264 4.60 -7.01 -9.76
C ARG A 264 5.96 -7.34 -10.35
N CYS A 265 6.33 -8.62 -10.37
CA CYS A 265 7.55 -9.10 -11.03
C CYS A 265 7.35 -9.43 -12.52
N GLY A 266 6.23 -9.03 -13.13
CA GLY A 266 5.97 -9.25 -14.56
C GLY A 266 5.58 -10.69 -14.92
N GLN A 267 5.12 -11.50 -13.96
CA GLN A 267 4.76 -12.92 -14.14
C GLN A 267 3.28 -13.16 -13.89
N ILE A 268 2.45 -12.50 -14.68
CA ILE A 268 0.99 -12.52 -14.47
C ILE A 268 0.40 -13.93 -14.59
N GLU A 269 0.94 -14.77 -15.47
CA GLU A 269 0.50 -16.15 -15.66
C GLU A 269 0.74 -16.99 -14.41
N LYS A 270 1.91 -16.83 -13.76
CA LYS A 270 2.20 -17.51 -12.49
C LYS A 270 1.35 -16.98 -11.34
N SER A 271 1.11 -15.68 -11.32
CA SER A 271 0.20 -15.05 -10.38
C SER A 271 -1.21 -15.64 -10.50
N TYR A 272 -1.72 -15.76 -11.73
CA TYR A 272 -3.03 -16.35 -11.99
C TYR A 272 -3.06 -17.86 -11.69
N ALA A 273 -2.02 -18.60 -12.03
CA ALA A 273 -1.95 -20.03 -11.71
C ALA A 273 -2.01 -20.28 -10.19
N LEU A 274 -1.30 -19.46 -9.40
CA LEU A 274 -1.36 -19.53 -7.93
C LEU A 274 -2.76 -19.17 -7.43
N PHE A 275 -3.36 -18.09 -7.95
CA PHE A 275 -4.72 -17.70 -7.65
C PHE A 275 -5.73 -18.81 -7.98
N ALA A 276 -5.60 -19.45 -9.15
CA ALA A 276 -6.49 -20.51 -9.59
C ALA A 276 -6.40 -21.77 -8.70
N TYR A 277 -5.19 -22.13 -8.29
CA TYR A 277 -4.91 -23.31 -7.47
C TYR A 277 -5.55 -23.25 -6.07
N MET A 278 -5.79 -22.07 -5.53
CA MET A 278 -6.37 -21.90 -4.20
C MET A 278 -7.84 -22.31 -4.16
N GLU A 279 -8.19 -23.23 -3.29
CA GLU A 279 -9.59 -23.68 -3.09
C GLU A 279 -10.46 -22.60 -2.45
N GLN A 280 -9.94 -21.95 -1.40
CA GLN A 280 -10.64 -20.87 -0.70
C GLN A 280 -9.96 -19.54 -0.96
N LYS A 281 -10.73 -18.54 -1.36
CA LYS A 281 -10.26 -17.19 -1.68
C LYS A 281 -11.09 -16.16 -0.93
N ASN A 282 -10.42 -15.38 -0.09
CA ASN A 282 -11.05 -14.21 0.52
C ASN A 282 -10.95 -12.97 -0.38
N VAL A 283 -11.64 -11.90 -0.02
CA VAL A 283 -11.65 -10.64 -0.79
C VAL A 283 -10.24 -10.09 -1.07
N VAL A 284 -9.26 -10.30 -0.16
CA VAL A 284 -7.90 -9.78 -0.32
C VAL A 284 -7.18 -10.44 -1.51
N ILE A 285 -7.35 -11.75 -1.68
CA ILE A 285 -6.75 -12.51 -2.77
C ILE A 285 -7.37 -12.12 -4.12
N TRP A 286 -8.69 -11.92 -4.16
CA TRP A 286 -9.38 -11.42 -5.35
C TRP A 286 -8.87 -10.03 -5.73
N ASN A 287 -8.77 -9.12 -4.76
CA ASN A 287 -8.24 -7.78 -4.99
C ASN A 287 -6.79 -7.80 -5.51
N ALA A 288 -5.94 -8.66 -4.95
CA ALA A 288 -4.56 -8.79 -5.42
C ALA A 288 -4.50 -9.24 -6.90
N MET A 289 -5.37 -10.17 -7.32
CA MET A 289 -5.38 -10.64 -8.71
C MET A 289 -5.99 -9.60 -9.66
N ILE A 290 -7.09 -8.94 -9.29
CA ILE A 290 -7.70 -7.85 -10.07
C ILE A 290 -6.69 -6.72 -10.27
N ALA A 291 -6.01 -6.29 -9.20
CA ALA A 291 -4.96 -5.28 -9.29
C ALA A 291 -3.76 -5.74 -10.13
N GLY A 292 -3.43 -7.03 -10.10
CA GLY A 292 -2.43 -7.64 -10.96
C GLY A 292 -2.80 -7.48 -12.44
N PHE A 293 -3.99 -7.86 -12.83
CA PHE A 293 -4.50 -7.68 -14.20
C PHE A 293 -4.56 -6.21 -14.62
N SER A 294 -4.99 -5.32 -13.73
CA SER A 294 -4.98 -3.87 -13.98
C SER A 294 -3.59 -3.37 -14.39
N ARG A 295 -2.55 -3.76 -13.66
CA ARG A 295 -1.16 -3.32 -13.96
C ARG A 295 -0.63 -3.87 -15.27
N HIS A 296 -1.11 -5.03 -15.71
CA HIS A 296 -0.70 -5.68 -16.94
C HIS A 296 -1.55 -5.32 -18.17
N ALA A 297 -2.49 -4.38 -18.02
CA ALA A 297 -3.46 -3.99 -19.04
C ALA A 297 -4.40 -5.13 -19.52
N HIS A 298 -4.64 -6.13 -18.66
CA HIS A 298 -5.61 -7.21 -18.85
C HIS A 298 -6.97 -6.79 -18.31
N SER A 299 -7.57 -5.75 -18.90
CA SER A 299 -8.80 -5.14 -18.39
C SER A 299 -10.00 -6.08 -18.43
N TRP A 300 -10.10 -6.89 -19.50
CA TRP A 300 -11.20 -7.84 -19.67
C TRP A 300 -11.17 -8.95 -18.61
N GLU A 301 -10.01 -9.51 -18.35
CA GLU A 301 -9.81 -10.54 -17.32
C GLU A 301 -10.11 -10.00 -15.92
N ALA A 302 -9.76 -8.74 -15.65
CA ALA A 302 -10.09 -8.08 -14.39
C ALA A 302 -11.61 -7.95 -14.19
N MET A 303 -12.34 -7.56 -15.25
CA MET A 303 -13.81 -7.46 -15.23
C MET A 303 -14.47 -8.82 -15.03
N ILE A 304 -14.01 -9.86 -15.74
CA ILE A 304 -14.50 -11.23 -15.54
C ILE A 304 -14.29 -11.69 -14.10
N LEU A 305 -13.14 -11.36 -13.48
CA LEU A 305 -12.90 -11.73 -12.09
C LEU A 305 -13.82 -10.98 -11.13
N PHE A 306 -14.11 -9.70 -11.37
CA PHE A 306 -15.05 -8.93 -10.56
C PHE A 306 -16.45 -9.57 -10.58
N GLU A 307 -16.97 -9.90 -11.77
CA GLU A 307 -18.25 -10.58 -11.91
C GLU A 307 -18.27 -11.95 -11.23
N LYS A 308 -17.20 -12.74 -11.41
CA LYS A 308 -17.08 -14.06 -10.79
C LYS A 308 -17.02 -13.97 -9.25
N MET A 309 -16.32 -12.97 -8.71
CA MET A 309 -16.28 -12.69 -7.28
C MET A 309 -17.69 -12.46 -6.73
N HIS A 310 -18.49 -11.65 -7.41
CA HIS A 310 -19.86 -11.35 -7.04
C HIS A 310 -20.77 -12.59 -7.12
N GLN A 311 -20.67 -13.38 -8.20
CA GLN A 311 -21.43 -14.63 -8.38
C GLN A 311 -21.15 -15.67 -7.27
N LEU A 312 -19.94 -15.65 -6.72
CA LEU A 312 -19.54 -16.53 -5.60
C LEU A 312 -19.96 -15.99 -4.23
N GLY A 313 -20.70 -14.87 -4.16
CA GLY A 313 -21.14 -14.27 -2.91
C GLY A 313 -20.03 -13.58 -2.13
N ILE A 314 -18.91 -13.28 -2.76
CA ILE A 314 -17.83 -12.50 -2.15
C ILE A 314 -18.08 -11.03 -2.47
N PHE A 315 -18.48 -10.26 -1.45
CA PHE A 315 -18.86 -8.86 -1.65
C PHE A 315 -17.62 -7.98 -1.90
N PRO A 316 -17.67 -7.10 -2.92
CA PRO A 316 -16.65 -6.09 -3.16
C PRO A 316 -16.47 -5.19 -1.92
N ASN A 317 -15.26 -4.69 -1.74
CA ASN A 317 -14.94 -3.69 -0.72
C ASN A 317 -14.29 -2.45 -1.36
N GLU A 318 -13.89 -1.47 -0.56
CA GLU A 318 -13.22 -0.24 -1.01
C GLU A 318 -12.06 -0.54 -1.98
N VAL A 319 -11.21 -1.52 -1.65
CA VAL A 319 -10.05 -1.89 -2.47
C VAL A 319 -10.46 -2.54 -3.79
N THR A 320 -11.57 -3.28 -3.81
CA THR A 320 -12.12 -3.88 -5.04
C THR A 320 -12.54 -2.80 -6.03
N TYR A 321 -13.37 -1.85 -5.57
CA TYR A 321 -13.84 -0.73 -6.42
C TYR A 321 -12.67 0.14 -6.88
N LEU A 322 -11.71 0.43 -5.99
CA LEU A 322 -10.51 1.17 -6.35
C LEU A 322 -9.71 0.46 -7.47
N SER A 323 -9.57 -0.87 -7.36
CA SER A 323 -8.88 -1.67 -8.39
C SER A 323 -9.62 -1.64 -9.71
N MET A 324 -10.96 -1.72 -9.72
CA MET A 324 -11.76 -1.66 -10.95
C MET A 324 -11.71 -0.28 -11.61
N LEU A 325 -11.77 0.81 -10.84
CA LEU A 325 -11.57 2.16 -11.36
C LEU A 325 -10.17 2.34 -11.95
N SER A 326 -9.15 1.75 -11.34
CA SER A 326 -7.79 1.74 -11.90
C SER A 326 -7.70 0.95 -13.21
N VAL A 327 -8.41 -0.18 -13.34
CA VAL A 327 -8.54 -0.93 -14.61
C VAL A 327 -9.11 -0.01 -15.69
N CYS A 328 -10.21 0.68 -15.40
CA CYS A 328 -10.88 1.57 -16.36
C CYS A 328 -9.98 2.76 -16.74
N SER A 329 -9.28 3.36 -15.77
CA SER A 329 -8.32 4.44 -16.03
C SER A 329 -7.18 3.99 -16.94
N HIS A 330 -6.63 2.81 -16.70
CA HIS A 330 -5.52 2.29 -17.49
C HIS A 330 -5.92 1.87 -18.92
N ALA A 331 -7.16 1.48 -19.13
CA ALA A 331 -7.66 1.01 -20.41
C ALA A 331 -8.46 2.06 -21.20
N GLY A 332 -8.70 3.25 -20.64
CA GLY A 332 -9.50 4.29 -21.28
C GLY A 332 -11.01 3.97 -21.33
N LEU A 333 -11.48 3.10 -20.44
CA LEU A 333 -12.86 2.60 -20.42
C LEU A 333 -13.73 3.52 -19.56
N VAL A 334 -14.21 4.62 -20.15
CA VAL A 334 -14.92 5.69 -19.42
C VAL A 334 -16.28 5.24 -18.93
N GLU A 335 -17.04 4.57 -19.79
CA GLU A 335 -18.42 4.16 -19.45
C GLU A 335 -18.43 3.06 -18.39
N GLU A 336 -17.48 2.13 -18.46
CA GLU A 336 -17.27 1.13 -17.43
C GLU A 336 -16.78 1.79 -16.12
N GLY A 337 -15.91 2.80 -16.22
CA GLY A 337 -15.49 3.60 -15.07
C GLY A 337 -16.66 4.28 -14.37
N ARG A 338 -17.59 4.90 -15.14
CA ARG A 338 -18.84 5.46 -14.61
C ARG A 338 -19.72 4.40 -13.99
N HIS A 339 -19.81 3.23 -14.62
CA HIS A 339 -20.59 2.11 -14.11
C HIS A 339 -20.08 1.67 -12.74
N TYR A 340 -18.79 1.37 -12.59
CA TYR A 340 -18.22 0.94 -11.30
C TYR A 340 -18.25 2.05 -10.25
N PHE A 341 -18.09 3.31 -10.65
CA PHE A 341 -18.23 4.44 -9.72
C PHE A 341 -19.68 4.58 -9.21
N ASN A 342 -20.68 4.42 -10.08
CA ASN A 342 -22.09 4.45 -9.69
C ASN A 342 -22.47 3.24 -8.82
N LEU A 343 -21.92 2.05 -9.08
CA LEU A 343 -22.08 0.88 -8.22
C LEU A 343 -21.55 1.17 -6.82
N LEU A 344 -20.35 1.73 -6.70
CA LEU A 344 -19.78 2.14 -5.41
C LEU A 344 -20.67 3.15 -4.69
N MET A 345 -21.17 4.17 -5.39
CA MET A 345 -22.02 5.22 -4.80
C MET A 345 -23.37 4.69 -4.31
N SER A 346 -23.86 3.59 -4.91
CA SER A 346 -25.11 2.93 -4.50
C SER A 346 -24.92 1.82 -3.47
N ASP A 347 -23.71 1.36 -3.24
CA ASP A 347 -23.39 0.31 -2.27
C ASP A 347 -23.39 0.89 -0.85
N ARG A 348 -24.38 0.50 -0.04
CA ARG A 348 -24.51 0.97 1.35
C ARG A 348 -23.50 0.35 2.32
N THR A 349 -22.75 -0.65 1.88
CA THR A 349 -21.78 -1.38 2.72
C THR A 349 -20.37 -0.82 2.59
N VAL A 350 -20.11 0.01 1.57
CA VAL A 350 -18.81 0.62 1.27
C VAL A 350 -18.94 2.13 1.25
N GLU A 351 -18.11 2.81 2.03
CA GLU A 351 -18.04 4.28 2.00
C GLU A 351 -17.04 4.74 0.92
N PRO A 352 -17.48 5.54 -0.07
CA PRO A 352 -16.57 6.16 -1.02
C PRO A 352 -15.55 7.05 -0.31
N ASN A 353 -14.30 6.98 -0.72
CA ASN A 353 -13.23 7.80 -0.17
C ASN A 353 -12.52 8.62 -1.26
N VAL A 354 -11.63 9.51 -0.86
CA VAL A 354 -10.88 10.40 -1.74
C VAL A 354 -10.14 9.67 -2.88
N LEU A 355 -9.67 8.42 -2.66
CA LEU A 355 -8.94 7.65 -3.68
C LEU A 355 -9.84 7.21 -4.83
N HIS A 356 -11.10 6.87 -4.55
CA HIS A 356 -12.08 6.50 -5.58
C HIS A 356 -12.36 7.70 -6.52
N TYR A 357 -12.55 8.89 -5.93
CA TYR A 357 -12.69 10.13 -6.71
C TYR A 357 -11.43 10.44 -7.52
N SER A 358 -10.24 10.23 -6.93
CA SER A 358 -8.97 10.41 -7.63
C SER A 358 -8.86 9.51 -8.86
N CYS A 359 -9.23 8.23 -8.74
CA CYS A 359 -9.25 7.31 -9.88
C CYS A 359 -10.27 7.75 -10.95
N MET A 360 -11.47 8.21 -10.56
CA MET A 360 -12.46 8.67 -11.52
C MET A 360 -12.02 9.95 -12.24
N VAL A 361 -11.34 10.88 -11.56
CA VAL A 361 -10.69 12.04 -12.17
C VAL A 361 -9.65 11.60 -13.20
N ASP A 362 -8.86 10.57 -12.89
CA ASP A 362 -7.86 10.02 -13.82
C ASP A 362 -8.52 9.32 -15.03
N VAL A 363 -9.64 8.58 -14.85
CA VAL A 363 -10.44 8.01 -15.94
C VAL A 363 -10.92 9.10 -16.91
N LEU A 364 -11.56 10.14 -16.38
CA LEU A 364 -12.10 11.25 -17.17
C LEU A 364 -10.99 12.04 -17.86
N GLY A 365 -9.94 12.37 -17.12
CA GLY A 365 -8.83 13.16 -17.62
C GLY A 365 -8.10 12.49 -18.77
N ARG A 366 -7.69 11.23 -18.62
CA ARG A 366 -6.99 10.47 -19.68
C ARG A 366 -7.81 10.33 -20.96
N SER A 367 -9.12 10.29 -20.87
CA SER A 367 -10.02 10.22 -22.03
C SER A 367 -10.38 11.58 -22.65
N GLY A 368 -9.73 12.66 -22.19
CA GLY A 368 -9.94 14.01 -22.72
C GLY A 368 -11.13 14.77 -22.14
N LYS A 369 -11.86 14.17 -21.21
CA LYS A 369 -13.01 14.82 -20.53
C LYS A 369 -12.52 15.69 -19.35
N THR A 370 -11.59 16.61 -19.64
CA THR A 370 -10.90 17.42 -18.63
C THR A 370 -11.86 18.33 -17.86
N ASP A 371 -12.91 18.85 -18.50
CA ASP A 371 -13.89 19.72 -17.86
C ASP A 371 -14.77 18.94 -16.89
N GLU A 372 -15.19 17.70 -17.24
CA GLU A 372 -15.91 16.83 -16.33
C GLU A 372 -15.06 16.40 -15.13
N ALA A 373 -13.76 16.14 -15.35
CA ALA A 373 -12.80 15.86 -14.29
C ALA A 373 -12.67 17.04 -13.32
N TRP A 374 -12.61 18.25 -13.86
CA TRP A 374 -12.62 19.50 -13.08
C TRP A 374 -13.90 19.65 -12.26
N GLU A 375 -15.07 19.43 -12.87
CA GLU A 375 -16.34 19.48 -12.15
C GLU A 375 -16.42 18.45 -11.02
N LEU A 376 -15.93 17.23 -11.26
CA LEU A 376 -15.90 16.18 -10.24
C LEU A 376 -15.06 16.57 -9.03
N ILE A 377 -13.90 17.20 -9.24
CA ILE A 377 -13.03 17.70 -8.17
C ILE A 377 -13.78 18.73 -7.31
N HIS A 378 -14.60 19.61 -7.90
CA HIS A 378 -15.32 20.64 -7.16
C HIS A 378 -16.60 20.15 -6.48
N LYS A 379 -17.21 19.08 -6.98
CA LYS A 379 -18.47 18.51 -6.44
C LYS A 379 -18.24 17.44 -5.37
N MET A 380 -17.03 16.88 -5.25
CA MET A 380 -16.74 15.83 -4.27
C MET A 380 -16.78 16.37 -2.82
N PRO A 381 -17.16 15.52 -1.83
CA PRO A 381 -17.24 15.90 -0.43
C PRO A 381 -15.88 15.87 0.31
N PHE A 382 -14.76 15.90 -0.41
CA PHE A 382 -13.40 15.80 0.12
C PHE A 382 -12.54 16.94 -0.37
N GLU A 383 -11.51 17.31 0.41
CA GLU A 383 -10.47 18.23 -0.05
C GLU A 383 -9.65 17.58 -1.19
N PRO A 384 -9.42 18.29 -2.30
CA PRO A 384 -8.65 17.77 -3.41
C PRO A 384 -7.19 17.48 -3.04
N THR A 385 -6.67 16.35 -3.50
CA THR A 385 -5.29 15.93 -3.25
C THR A 385 -4.34 16.37 -4.36
N ALA A 386 -3.04 16.44 -4.05
CA ALA A 386 -2.01 16.70 -5.05
C ALA A 386 -2.04 15.67 -6.21
N SER A 387 -2.36 14.40 -5.91
CA SER A 387 -2.52 13.36 -6.93
C SER A 387 -3.63 13.68 -7.94
N MET A 388 -4.77 14.23 -7.50
CA MET A 388 -5.87 14.62 -8.40
C MET A 388 -5.47 15.77 -9.32
N TRP A 389 -4.87 16.81 -8.74
CA TRP A 389 -4.37 17.94 -9.53
C TRP A 389 -3.27 17.52 -10.50
N GLY A 390 -2.40 16.59 -10.08
CA GLY A 390 -1.37 15.99 -10.94
C GLY A 390 -1.95 15.20 -12.10
N SER A 391 -2.98 14.40 -11.87
CA SER A 391 -3.69 13.66 -12.92
C SER A 391 -4.37 14.62 -13.91
N LEU A 392 -5.04 15.65 -13.41
CA LEU A 392 -5.67 16.66 -14.26
C LEU A 392 -4.63 17.44 -15.10
N LEU A 393 -3.53 17.87 -14.48
CA LEU A 393 -2.45 18.56 -15.18
C LEU A 393 -1.80 17.68 -16.27
N GLY A 394 -1.56 16.40 -15.96
CA GLY A 394 -1.05 15.43 -16.93
C GLY A 394 -2.00 15.19 -18.10
N SER A 395 -3.30 15.14 -17.82
CA SER A 395 -4.35 15.01 -18.83
C SER A 395 -4.45 16.24 -19.73
N CYS A 396 -4.36 17.42 -19.14
CA CYS A 396 -4.33 18.69 -19.88
C CYS A 396 -3.15 18.76 -20.87
N ARG A 397 -2.00 18.15 -20.53
CA ARG A 397 -0.87 18.03 -21.46
C ARG A 397 -1.24 17.19 -22.69
N ASN A 398 -1.85 16.03 -22.47
CA ASN A 398 -2.18 15.09 -23.54
C ASN A 398 -3.28 15.63 -24.48
N HIS A 399 -4.17 16.49 -23.97
CA HIS A 399 -5.32 17.04 -24.69
C HIS A 399 -5.21 18.54 -24.97
N ASN A 400 -4.01 19.13 -24.83
CA ASN A 400 -3.69 20.52 -25.16
C ASN A 400 -4.57 21.58 -24.46
N ASN A 401 -5.06 21.30 -23.24
CA ASN A 401 -5.83 22.25 -22.44
C ASN A 401 -4.92 23.09 -21.53
N SER A 402 -4.23 24.09 -22.11
CA SER A 402 -3.27 24.93 -21.37
C SER A 402 -3.91 25.82 -20.30
N GLY A 403 -5.18 26.23 -20.49
CA GLY A 403 -5.91 27.07 -19.53
C GLY A 403 -6.15 26.34 -18.21
N LEU A 404 -6.72 25.14 -18.28
CA LEU A 404 -6.97 24.32 -17.11
C LEU A 404 -5.68 23.77 -16.48
N ALA A 405 -4.64 23.53 -17.31
CA ALA A 405 -3.32 23.11 -16.84
C ALA A 405 -2.70 24.13 -15.88
N ARG A 406 -2.79 25.42 -16.18
CA ARG A 406 -2.28 26.49 -15.31
C ARG A 406 -2.95 26.48 -13.95
N ILE A 407 -4.29 26.37 -13.93
CA ILE A 407 -5.07 26.34 -12.69
C ILE A 407 -4.72 25.10 -11.84
N ALA A 408 -4.63 23.93 -12.47
CA ALA A 408 -4.24 22.71 -11.78
C ALA A 408 -2.82 22.79 -11.19
N ALA A 409 -1.88 23.41 -11.91
CA ALA A 409 -0.53 23.62 -11.43
C ALA A 409 -0.46 24.61 -10.26
N GLU A 410 -1.26 25.67 -10.25
CA GLU A 410 -1.34 26.62 -9.13
C GLU A 410 -1.75 25.93 -7.84
N HIS A 411 -2.76 25.05 -7.89
CA HIS A 411 -3.16 24.23 -6.75
C HIS A 411 -2.06 23.25 -6.31
N LEU A 412 -1.38 22.61 -7.26
CA LEU A 412 -0.25 21.72 -6.96
C LEU A 412 0.90 22.44 -6.25
N PHE A 413 1.24 23.64 -6.67
CA PHE A 413 2.32 24.43 -6.04
C PHE A 413 1.98 24.84 -4.61
N GLN A 414 0.70 25.05 -4.31
CA GLN A 414 0.23 25.31 -2.94
C GLN A 414 0.34 24.07 -2.05
N LEU A 415 0.01 22.89 -2.59
CA LEU A 415 0.02 21.64 -1.84
C LEU A 415 1.43 21.03 -1.71
N GLU A 416 2.25 21.14 -2.75
CA GLU A 416 3.58 20.56 -2.84
C GLU A 416 4.61 21.57 -3.42
N PRO A 417 4.98 22.62 -2.69
CA PRO A 417 5.86 23.69 -3.19
C PRO A 417 7.26 23.18 -3.56
N ASP A 418 7.76 22.16 -2.87
CA ASP A 418 9.09 21.59 -3.06
C ASP A 418 9.17 20.49 -4.13
N ASN A 419 8.04 20.12 -4.75
CA ASN A 419 7.99 19.08 -5.76
C ASN A 419 8.36 19.62 -7.15
N GLY A 420 9.64 19.47 -7.52
CA GLY A 420 10.15 19.89 -8.85
C GLY A 420 9.44 19.21 -10.03
N GLY A 421 8.85 18.04 -9.84
CA GLY A 421 8.09 17.31 -10.86
C GLY A 421 6.89 18.12 -11.39
N ASN A 422 6.21 18.87 -10.51
CA ASN A 422 5.05 19.69 -10.87
C ASN A 422 5.44 20.82 -11.83
N HIS A 423 6.58 21.47 -11.59
CA HIS A 423 7.12 22.50 -12.50
C HIS A 423 7.54 21.94 -13.85
N VAL A 424 8.16 20.75 -13.85
CA VAL A 424 8.52 20.05 -15.10
C VAL A 424 7.26 19.71 -15.89
N LEU A 425 6.21 19.20 -15.23
CA LEU A 425 4.97 18.84 -15.90
C LEU A 425 4.28 20.05 -16.54
N LEU A 426 4.20 21.18 -15.82
CA LEU A 426 3.65 22.43 -16.37
C LEU A 426 4.51 22.97 -17.53
N SER A 427 5.85 22.95 -17.40
CA SER A 427 6.76 23.29 -18.49
C SER A 427 6.49 22.45 -19.74
N ASN A 428 6.23 21.15 -19.56
CA ASN A 428 5.92 20.24 -20.67
C ASN A 428 4.57 20.54 -21.32
N VAL A 429 3.55 20.99 -20.56
CA VAL A 429 2.27 21.45 -21.13
C VAL A 429 2.49 22.66 -22.04
N TYR A 430 3.24 23.65 -21.58
CA TYR A 430 3.55 24.84 -22.37
C TYR A 430 4.40 24.52 -23.61
N ALA A 431 5.35 23.59 -23.50
CA ALA A 431 6.14 23.15 -24.64
C ALA A 431 5.27 22.45 -25.70
N ALA A 432 4.35 21.59 -25.29
CA ALA A 432 3.42 20.90 -26.18
C ALA A 432 2.48 21.88 -26.94
N SER A 433 2.14 23.02 -26.32
CA SER A 433 1.35 24.08 -26.95
C SER A 433 2.20 25.14 -27.70
N GLY A 434 3.53 24.94 -27.80
CA GLY A 434 4.44 25.88 -28.45
C GLY A 434 4.66 27.20 -27.70
N ASN A 435 4.25 27.29 -26.45
CA ASN A 435 4.37 28.51 -25.63
C ASN A 435 5.72 28.58 -24.91
N TRP A 436 6.77 28.85 -25.67
CA TRP A 436 8.16 28.82 -25.19
C TRP A 436 8.48 29.87 -24.13
N GLU A 437 7.79 30.99 -24.10
CA GLU A 437 7.97 32.03 -23.07
C GLU A 437 7.57 31.46 -21.68
N ASN A 438 6.42 30.85 -21.58
CA ASN A 438 5.96 30.22 -20.34
C ASN A 438 6.81 29.00 -19.96
N VAL A 439 7.37 28.26 -20.93
CA VAL A 439 8.37 27.21 -20.67
C VAL A 439 9.57 27.77 -19.91
N LEU A 440 10.13 28.87 -20.40
CA LEU A 440 11.29 29.50 -19.76
C LEU A 440 10.96 29.99 -18.35
N MET A 441 9.77 30.57 -18.14
CA MET A 441 9.30 30.97 -16.80
C MET A 441 9.18 29.78 -15.85
N ALA A 442 8.50 28.70 -16.25
CA ALA A 442 8.34 27.52 -15.42
C ALA A 442 9.68 26.86 -15.05
N ARG A 443 10.63 26.82 -16.00
CA ARG A 443 11.99 26.30 -15.76
C ARG A 443 12.81 27.20 -14.84
N LYS A 444 12.64 28.54 -14.96
CA LYS A 444 13.26 29.49 -14.04
C LYS A 444 12.77 29.32 -12.62
N TYR A 445 11.45 29.23 -12.41
CA TYR A 445 10.87 28.93 -11.09
C TYR A 445 11.39 27.62 -10.49
N LEU A 446 11.52 26.56 -11.30
CA LEU A 446 12.11 25.29 -10.84
C LEU A 446 13.55 25.48 -10.35
N LYS A 447 14.34 26.30 -11.04
CA LYS A 447 15.73 26.58 -10.64
C LYS A 447 15.80 27.44 -9.38
N ASP A 448 14.94 28.44 -9.28
CA ASP A 448 14.91 29.40 -8.17
C ASP A 448 14.35 28.78 -6.88
N SER A 449 13.41 27.81 -6.98
CA SER A 449 12.85 27.08 -5.84
C SER A 449 13.84 26.07 -5.21
N GLY A 450 14.96 25.75 -5.89
CA GLY A 450 15.89 24.72 -5.43
C GLY A 450 15.31 23.28 -5.40
N ALA A 451 14.10 23.08 -5.94
CA ALA A 451 13.45 21.80 -5.99
C ALA A 451 14.24 20.80 -6.84
N LYS A 452 14.43 19.58 -6.34
CA LYS A 452 15.21 18.55 -7.02
C LYS A 452 14.37 17.82 -8.05
N LYS A 453 14.85 17.77 -9.28
CA LYS A 453 14.28 16.93 -10.34
C LYS A 453 14.71 15.48 -10.12
N GLU A 454 13.74 14.55 -10.11
CA GLU A 454 14.04 13.13 -10.09
C GLU A 454 14.69 12.70 -11.42
N ILE A 455 15.84 12.01 -11.32
CA ILE A 455 16.56 11.50 -12.48
C ILE A 455 15.87 10.21 -12.96
N GLY A 456 15.54 10.15 -14.26
CA GLY A 456 15.01 8.95 -14.88
C GLY A 456 16.05 7.83 -14.90
N LYS A 457 15.72 6.70 -14.28
CA LYS A 457 16.55 5.50 -14.20
C LYS A 457 15.79 4.32 -14.77
N SER A 458 16.49 3.49 -15.53
CA SER A 458 15.97 2.18 -15.95
C SER A 458 16.93 1.09 -15.50
N TRP A 459 16.40 -0.06 -15.11
CA TRP A 459 17.25 -1.18 -14.70
C TRP A 459 16.71 -2.49 -15.25
N ILE A 460 17.65 -3.43 -15.39
CA ILE A 460 17.41 -4.78 -15.89
C ILE A 460 18.20 -5.77 -15.05
N GLU A 461 17.61 -6.91 -14.75
CA GLU A 461 18.29 -8.03 -14.12
C GLU A 461 18.88 -8.94 -15.20
N ALA A 462 20.20 -9.11 -15.20
CA ALA A 462 20.90 -10.03 -16.10
C ALA A 462 22.03 -10.77 -15.35
N LYS A 463 22.13 -12.07 -15.56
CA LYS A 463 23.16 -12.93 -14.93
C LYS A 463 23.20 -12.80 -13.39
N GLY A 464 22.03 -12.64 -12.75
CA GLY A 464 21.90 -12.50 -11.29
C GLY A 464 22.39 -11.16 -10.73
N LYS A 465 22.54 -10.12 -11.56
CA LYS A 465 22.91 -8.77 -11.16
C LYS A 465 21.94 -7.76 -11.75
N ILE A 466 21.70 -6.68 -11.00
CA ILE A 466 20.91 -5.54 -11.45
C ILE A 466 21.87 -4.55 -12.12
N HIS A 467 21.55 -4.19 -13.36
CA HIS A 467 22.25 -3.19 -14.15
C HIS A 467 21.36 -1.95 -14.28
N VAL A 468 21.86 -0.81 -13.81
CA VAL A 468 21.10 0.46 -13.78
C VAL A 468 21.66 1.39 -14.85
N PHE A 469 20.76 2.03 -15.58
CA PHE A 469 21.08 2.99 -16.63
C PHE A 469 20.39 4.33 -16.36
N VAL A 470 21.11 5.40 -16.64
CA VAL A 470 20.58 6.77 -16.70
C VAL A 470 20.72 7.31 -18.12
N VAL A 471 20.08 8.42 -18.42
CA VAL A 471 20.21 9.07 -19.74
C VAL A 471 21.69 9.40 -20.00
N GLY A 472 22.21 8.95 -21.15
CA GLY A 472 23.60 9.19 -21.54
C GLY A 472 24.63 8.48 -20.66
N GLU A 473 24.31 7.34 -20.05
CA GLU A 473 25.24 6.51 -19.24
C GLU A 473 26.52 6.20 -20.00
N ARG A 474 27.69 6.39 -19.35
CA ARG A 474 29.02 6.13 -19.94
C ARG A 474 29.92 5.26 -19.08
N LYS A 475 29.50 4.89 -17.88
CA LYS A 475 30.35 4.18 -16.90
C LYS A 475 30.15 2.66 -16.88
N HIS A 476 29.13 2.16 -17.57
CA HIS A 476 28.84 0.73 -17.55
C HIS A 476 29.96 -0.06 -18.26
N PRO A 477 30.45 -1.20 -17.71
CA PRO A 477 31.56 -1.97 -18.29
C PRO A 477 31.36 -2.38 -19.76
N ALA A 478 30.13 -2.67 -20.16
CA ALA A 478 29.78 -3.07 -21.53
C ALA A 478 29.25 -1.89 -22.37
N ILE A 479 29.59 -0.65 -22.04
CA ILE A 479 28.96 0.53 -22.63
C ILE A 479 29.16 0.62 -24.14
N THR A 480 30.35 0.27 -24.64
CA THR A 480 30.66 0.29 -26.07
C THR A 480 29.77 -0.68 -26.83
N ASP A 481 29.59 -1.91 -26.33
CA ASP A 481 28.74 -2.91 -26.98
C ASP A 481 27.28 -2.51 -26.95
N ILE A 482 26.84 -1.84 -25.84
CA ILE A 482 25.48 -1.31 -25.69
C ILE A 482 25.20 -0.24 -26.76
N TYR A 483 26.12 0.72 -26.93
CA TYR A 483 25.96 1.77 -27.93
C TYR A 483 25.99 1.21 -29.35
N ASN A 484 26.90 0.28 -29.65
CA ASN A 484 26.96 -0.37 -30.97
C ASN A 484 25.64 -1.12 -31.27
N LYS A 485 25.11 -1.87 -30.29
CA LYS A 485 23.83 -2.58 -30.45
C LYS A 485 22.66 -1.62 -30.60
N LEU A 486 22.69 -0.50 -29.89
CA LEU A 486 21.66 0.53 -30.00
C LEU A 486 21.65 1.18 -31.40
N GLU A 487 22.82 1.46 -31.98
CA GLU A 487 22.96 1.94 -33.36
C GLU A 487 22.40 0.94 -34.37
N GLU A 488 22.73 -0.33 -34.23
CA GLU A 488 22.20 -1.42 -35.06
C GLU A 488 20.65 -1.41 -35.03
N ILE A 489 20.05 -1.40 -33.83
CA ILE A 489 18.60 -1.41 -33.70
C ILE A 489 17.99 -0.11 -34.29
N TYR A 490 18.59 1.04 -34.05
CA TYR A 490 18.12 2.31 -34.64
C TYR A 490 18.13 2.27 -36.17
N HIS A 491 19.19 1.69 -36.77
CA HIS A 491 19.26 1.54 -38.21
C HIS A 491 18.11 0.67 -38.74
N ASP A 492 17.82 -0.45 -38.05
CA ASP A 492 16.75 -1.35 -38.45
C ASP A 492 15.35 -0.73 -38.21
N VAL A 493 15.16 -0.03 -37.09
CA VAL A 493 13.92 0.73 -36.80
C VAL A 493 13.66 1.81 -37.84
N ARG A 494 14.68 2.54 -38.30
CA ARG A 494 14.53 3.55 -39.36
C ARG A 494 14.17 2.94 -40.72
N LYS A 495 14.73 1.80 -41.05
CA LYS A 495 14.37 1.07 -42.28
C LYS A 495 12.92 0.62 -42.28
N PHE A 496 12.42 0.17 -41.12
CA PHE A 496 11.07 -0.36 -40.98
C PHE A 496 10.02 0.75 -40.85
N ALA A 497 10.30 1.78 -40.07
CA ALA A 497 9.39 2.89 -39.83
C ALA A 497 9.88 4.15 -40.56
N HIS A 498 9.25 4.47 -41.69
CA HIS A 498 9.48 5.77 -42.38
C HIS A 498 9.11 7.00 -41.52
N MET A 499 8.81 6.82 -40.21
CA MET A 499 8.34 7.85 -39.30
C MET A 499 8.77 7.60 -37.85
N THR A 500 9.89 8.12 -37.44
CA THR A 500 10.01 8.50 -36.02
C THR A 500 9.36 9.88 -35.87
N LYS A 501 8.20 9.93 -35.18
CA LYS A 501 7.62 11.21 -34.80
C LYS A 501 8.49 11.84 -33.70
N ILE A 502 9.23 12.89 -34.04
CA ILE A 502 10.07 13.69 -33.14
C ILE A 502 9.21 14.55 -32.17
N GLU A 503 7.88 14.37 -32.20
CA GLU A 503 6.91 15.12 -31.40
C GLU A 503 7.09 14.97 -29.86
N CYS A 504 7.88 13.99 -29.42
CA CYS A 504 8.04 13.70 -27.98
C CYS A 504 9.17 14.45 -27.29
N ASP A 505 10.01 15.19 -28.03
CA ASP A 505 11.05 16.01 -27.41
C ASP A 505 10.51 17.41 -27.10
N LEU A 506 10.60 17.77 -25.81
CA LEU A 506 10.13 19.04 -25.27
C LEU A 506 11.28 20.05 -25.08
N HIS A 507 12.36 19.90 -25.84
CA HIS A 507 13.48 20.86 -25.90
C HIS A 507 13.33 21.77 -27.11
N ASP A 508 13.65 23.06 -26.92
CA ASP A 508 13.68 24.06 -27.98
C ASP A 508 15.04 24.00 -28.69
N VAL A 509 15.22 22.96 -29.51
CA VAL A 509 16.44 22.72 -30.31
C VAL A 509 16.05 22.16 -31.69
N HIS A 510 16.99 22.17 -32.65
CA HIS A 510 16.75 21.60 -33.98
C HIS A 510 16.47 20.09 -33.93
N ASP A 511 15.70 19.58 -34.89
CA ASP A 511 15.21 18.18 -34.89
C ASP A 511 16.34 17.16 -34.85
N ASP A 512 17.47 17.38 -35.51
CA ASP A 512 18.64 16.52 -35.44
C ASP A 512 19.21 16.39 -34.01
N GLN A 513 19.21 17.51 -33.26
CA GLN A 513 19.66 17.52 -31.87
C GLN A 513 18.64 16.84 -30.95
N LYS A 514 17.33 16.95 -31.24
CA LYS A 514 16.28 16.25 -30.51
C LYS A 514 16.46 14.74 -30.66
N GLU A 515 16.68 14.26 -31.87
CA GLU A 515 16.88 12.85 -32.14
C GLU A 515 18.08 12.28 -31.36
N GLU A 516 19.19 13.00 -31.33
CA GLU A 516 20.39 12.58 -30.60
C GLU A 516 20.16 12.54 -29.07
N LEU A 517 19.39 13.50 -28.51
CA LEU A 517 19.01 13.49 -27.09
C LEU A 517 18.10 12.34 -26.74
N LEU A 518 17.12 12.00 -27.60
CA LEU A 518 16.17 10.90 -27.40
C LEU A 518 16.82 9.51 -27.57
N LYS A 519 17.88 9.43 -28.36
CA LYS A 519 18.56 8.18 -28.68
C LYS A 519 19.11 7.46 -27.45
N HIS A 520 19.64 8.19 -26.49
CA HIS A 520 20.34 7.66 -25.32
C HIS A 520 19.49 7.66 -24.05
N HIS A 521 18.16 7.54 -24.18
CA HIS A 521 17.30 7.37 -23.01
C HIS A 521 17.60 6.05 -22.28
N SER A 522 17.46 6.07 -20.97
CA SER A 522 17.80 4.95 -20.08
C SER A 522 17.12 3.64 -20.46
N GLU A 523 15.87 3.70 -20.96
CA GLU A 523 15.10 2.53 -21.41
C GLU A 523 15.74 1.86 -22.62
N LYS A 524 16.20 2.65 -23.59
CA LYS A 524 16.82 2.16 -24.82
C LYS A 524 18.18 1.54 -24.54
N LEU A 525 18.97 2.12 -23.62
CA LEU A 525 20.23 1.55 -23.13
C LEU A 525 19.99 0.22 -22.41
N ALA A 526 18.98 0.14 -21.54
CA ALA A 526 18.60 -1.09 -20.86
C ALA A 526 18.15 -2.18 -21.85
N LEU A 527 17.39 -1.81 -22.90
CA LEU A 527 16.99 -2.74 -23.96
C LEU A 527 18.20 -3.28 -24.72
N ALA A 528 19.09 -2.42 -25.19
CA ALA A 528 20.28 -2.82 -25.91
C ALA A 528 21.14 -3.78 -25.07
N PHE A 529 21.33 -3.47 -23.79
CA PHE A 529 22.01 -4.36 -22.86
C PHE A 529 21.30 -5.71 -22.71
N GLY A 530 19.96 -5.72 -22.59
CA GLY A 530 19.17 -6.96 -22.53
C GLY A 530 19.31 -7.82 -23.77
N LEU A 531 19.39 -7.22 -24.96
CA LEU A 531 19.57 -7.93 -26.23
C LEU A 531 20.94 -8.59 -26.36
N ILE A 532 22.01 -8.00 -25.81
CA ILE A 532 23.36 -8.59 -25.84
C ILE A 532 23.60 -9.57 -24.69
N SER A 533 22.87 -9.47 -23.58
CA SER A 533 23.21 -10.20 -22.34
C SER A 533 22.29 -11.38 -22.05
N LEU A 534 21.06 -11.38 -22.56
CA LEU A 534 20.06 -12.40 -22.29
C LEU A 534 19.82 -13.30 -23.51
N PRO A 535 19.57 -14.61 -23.32
CA PRO A 535 19.25 -15.54 -24.40
C PRO A 535 18.04 -15.07 -25.23
N PRO A 536 17.99 -15.37 -26.55
CA PRO A 536 16.93 -14.86 -27.44
C PRO A 536 15.50 -15.23 -27.02
N ASN A 537 15.30 -16.40 -26.42
CA ASN A 537 13.97 -16.92 -26.06
C ASN A 537 13.43 -16.41 -24.72
N ILE A 538 14.16 -15.55 -24.01
CA ILE A 538 13.74 -15.01 -22.72
C ILE A 538 13.21 -13.60 -22.90
N PRO A 539 12.03 -13.25 -22.39
CA PRO A 539 11.53 -11.86 -22.40
C PRO A 539 12.53 -10.91 -21.74
N ILE A 540 12.68 -9.72 -22.30
CA ILE A 540 13.48 -8.65 -21.68
C ILE A 540 12.57 -7.85 -20.77
N ILE A 541 12.86 -7.86 -19.47
CA ILE A 541 12.09 -7.11 -18.46
C ILE A 541 12.92 -5.90 -18.03
N ILE A 542 12.39 -4.71 -18.28
CA ILE A 542 13.00 -3.43 -17.93
C ILE A 542 12.11 -2.75 -16.89
N HIS A 543 12.72 -2.22 -15.86
CA HIS A 543 12.05 -1.42 -14.84
C HIS A 543 12.46 0.04 -14.97
N LYS A 544 11.52 0.96 -14.74
CA LYS A 544 11.73 2.41 -14.78
C LYS A 544 11.06 3.08 -13.60
N ASN A 545 11.76 4.05 -12.99
CA ASN A 545 11.21 4.83 -11.87
C ASN A 545 10.19 5.89 -12.31
N LEU A 546 10.23 6.34 -13.56
CA LEU A 546 9.30 7.32 -14.15
C LEU A 546 8.43 6.66 -15.21
N ARG A 547 7.38 7.35 -15.69
CA ARG A 547 6.60 6.90 -16.86
C ARG A 547 7.49 6.81 -18.10
N ILE A 548 7.23 5.81 -18.94
CA ILE A 548 7.88 5.71 -20.25
C ILE A 548 7.42 6.88 -21.14
N CYS A 549 8.33 7.52 -21.85
CA CYS A 549 7.98 8.59 -22.78
C CYS A 549 7.45 8.03 -24.11
N GLY A 550 6.71 8.86 -24.87
CA GLY A 550 6.12 8.45 -26.15
C GLY A 550 7.13 7.94 -27.17
N ASP A 551 8.31 8.59 -27.24
CA ASP A 551 9.38 8.15 -28.12
C ASP A 551 9.94 6.77 -27.76
N CYS A 552 10.25 6.51 -26.47
CA CYS A 552 10.69 5.19 -26.03
C CYS A 552 9.60 4.14 -26.23
N HIS A 553 8.33 4.48 -26.01
CA HIS A 553 7.22 3.56 -26.20
C HIS A 553 7.08 3.15 -27.68
N SER A 554 7.11 4.12 -28.60
CA SER A 554 7.05 3.85 -30.04
C SER A 554 8.26 3.05 -30.52
N PHE A 555 9.46 3.40 -30.04
CA PHE A 555 10.69 2.67 -30.33
C PHE A 555 10.61 1.21 -29.88
N MET A 556 10.12 0.95 -28.65
CA MET A 556 9.97 -0.41 -28.13
C MET A 556 8.99 -1.26 -28.95
N LYS A 557 7.92 -0.68 -29.47
CA LYS A 557 6.95 -1.39 -30.36
C LYS A 557 7.64 -1.91 -31.61
N VAL A 558 8.39 -1.04 -32.31
CA VAL A 558 9.06 -1.39 -33.56
C VAL A 558 10.22 -2.34 -33.29
N ALA A 559 11.02 -2.07 -32.26
CA ALA A 559 12.13 -2.96 -31.86
C ALA A 559 11.64 -4.36 -31.48
N ALA A 560 10.49 -4.50 -30.82
CA ALA A 560 9.90 -5.79 -30.48
C ALA A 560 9.48 -6.58 -31.75
N HIS A 561 8.97 -5.88 -32.76
CA HIS A 561 8.62 -6.48 -34.04
C HIS A 561 9.88 -6.97 -34.81
N ILE A 562 10.90 -6.11 -34.93
CA ILE A 562 12.14 -6.42 -35.67
C ILE A 562 12.91 -7.59 -35.02
N THR A 563 12.94 -7.62 -33.69
CA THR A 563 13.71 -8.64 -32.95
C THR A 563 12.90 -9.91 -32.67
N GLU A 564 11.61 -9.93 -33.03
CA GLU A 564 10.66 -11.02 -32.73
C GLU A 564 10.65 -11.41 -31.24
N ARG A 565 10.90 -10.44 -30.36
CA ARG A 565 11.12 -10.68 -28.93
C ARG A 565 10.16 -9.89 -28.08
N LEU A 566 9.63 -10.55 -27.03
CA LEU A 566 8.78 -9.90 -26.04
C LEU A 566 9.61 -8.98 -25.14
N PHE A 567 9.26 -7.69 -25.11
CA PHE A 567 9.76 -6.73 -24.13
C PHE A 567 8.67 -6.39 -23.14
N ILE A 568 9.02 -6.38 -21.86
CA ILE A 568 8.13 -6.01 -20.78
C ILE A 568 8.75 -4.83 -20.06
N VAL A 569 8.15 -3.65 -20.17
CA VAL A 569 8.61 -2.45 -19.46
C VAL A 569 7.65 -2.17 -18.33
N ARG A 570 8.15 -2.23 -17.08
CA ARG A 570 7.42 -1.76 -15.90
C ARG A 570 7.82 -0.32 -15.64
N ASP A 571 6.90 0.59 -15.83
CA ASP A 571 7.06 1.98 -15.44
C ASP A 571 6.45 2.27 -14.06
N ALA A 572 6.38 3.55 -13.64
CA ALA A 572 5.82 3.92 -12.34
C ALA A 572 4.38 3.45 -12.13
N ASN A 573 3.59 3.29 -13.20
CA ASN A 573 2.14 3.05 -13.13
C ASN A 573 1.74 1.62 -13.50
N ARG A 574 2.37 1.04 -14.55
CA ARG A 574 1.92 -0.22 -15.13
C ARG A 574 3.02 -1.00 -15.86
N PHE A 575 2.63 -2.15 -16.43
CA PHE A 575 3.44 -2.89 -17.37
C PHE A 575 3.01 -2.60 -18.81
N HIS A 576 3.99 -2.49 -19.68
CA HIS A 576 3.85 -2.40 -21.13
C HIS A 576 4.45 -3.66 -21.74
N HIS A 577 3.62 -4.50 -22.35
CA HIS A 577 4.06 -5.69 -23.04
C HIS A 577 4.13 -5.38 -24.53
N PHE A 578 5.35 -5.28 -25.05
CA PHE A 578 5.62 -4.99 -26.45
C PHE A 578 5.86 -6.30 -27.21
N LYS A 579 5.00 -6.59 -28.16
CA LYS A 579 5.08 -7.79 -28.99
C LYS A 579 4.49 -7.50 -30.37
N ASP A 580 5.12 -8.03 -31.42
CA ASP A 580 4.63 -7.98 -32.81
C ASP A 580 4.21 -6.55 -33.27
N GLY A 581 4.95 -5.53 -32.85
CA GLY A 581 4.69 -4.14 -33.22
C GLY A 581 3.58 -3.45 -32.43
N SER A 582 3.01 -4.13 -31.43
CA SER A 582 1.93 -3.62 -30.59
C SER A 582 2.34 -3.52 -29.11
N CYS A 583 1.55 -2.79 -28.33
CA CYS A 583 1.68 -2.75 -26.88
C CYS A 583 0.36 -3.12 -26.21
N SER A 584 0.43 -3.86 -25.10
CA SER A 584 -0.75 -4.23 -24.29
C SER A 584 -1.58 -3.03 -23.79
N CYS A 585 -1.00 -1.83 -23.71
CA CYS A 585 -1.71 -0.62 -23.29
C CYS A 585 -2.62 -0.03 -24.39
N GLY A 586 -2.58 -0.54 -25.64
CA GLY A 586 -3.35 -0.01 -26.76
C GLY A 586 -3.02 1.45 -27.10
N ASP A 587 -1.78 1.90 -26.80
CA ASP A 587 -1.31 3.29 -26.91
C ASP A 587 -2.08 4.28 -25.99
N PHE A 588 -2.76 3.76 -24.98
CA PHE A 588 -3.46 4.54 -23.97
C PHE A 588 -2.72 4.50 -22.63
N TRP A 589 -1.79 5.46 -22.40
CA TRP A 589 -0.99 5.50 -21.17
C TRP A 589 -0.71 6.89 -20.61
#